data_dcdc40c413dc7fb723f76c39e4c6c0ac
#
_entry.id   dcdc40c413dc7fb723f76c39e4c6c0ac
#
_cell.length_a   1.000
_cell.length_b   1.000
_cell.length_c   1.000
_cell.angle_alpha   90.00
_cell.angle_beta   90.00
_cell.angle_gamma   90.00
#
_symmetry.space_group_name_H-M   'P 1'
#
loop_
_entity.id
_entity.type
_entity.pdbx_description
1 polymer ?
#
loop_
_entity_poly.entity_id
_entity_poly.type
_entity_poly.pdbx_seq_one_letter_code
_entity_poly.pdbx_strand_id
1 'polypeptide(L)'
;MLSALIVEDNVAHRRSLLHLLEGRFPSMYVDEASDGREALHHALSRHFDLIFMDIRLPQGNGLDLTKAIKMISADTMICVITSYDILEYREAAFRNGADYFMVKGESSATEILDWVESSLRTRFVVLIMVGDALSCKHLNTLLAIRWPAMIVVEASDATTGLDYVAALKPNLVLLELGLPGVRALDLARDIRTRSPHVTLIGMTDDESAGSRTVANDCGVDYCVPLTSMGYTELMDIVGSLQPKRTHH
;
A
#
# COMPACT_ATOMS: atom_id res chain seq x y z
N MET A 1 -5.12 -4.66 0.29
CA MET A 1 -4.08 -4.80 1.33
C MET A 1 -2.74 -4.67 0.64
N LEU A 2 -1.90 -3.77 1.12
CA LEU A 2 -0.55 -3.60 0.56
C LEU A 2 0.23 -4.91 0.66
N SER A 3 0.88 -5.33 -0.43
CA SER A 3 1.54 -6.62 -0.52
C SER A 3 2.92 -6.54 -1.17
N ALA A 4 3.88 -7.24 -0.60
CA ALA A 4 5.22 -7.35 -1.14
C ALA A 4 5.66 -8.82 -1.27
N LEU A 5 6.55 -9.08 -2.23
CA LEU A 5 7.27 -10.34 -2.37
C LEU A 5 8.77 -10.07 -2.27
N ILE A 6 9.46 -10.80 -1.41
CA ILE A 6 10.92 -10.75 -1.29
C ILE A 6 11.49 -12.01 -1.93
N VAL A 7 12.25 -11.84 -3.02
CA VAL A 7 12.90 -12.93 -3.76
C VAL A 7 14.40 -12.84 -3.53
N GLU A 8 14.90 -13.69 -2.65
CA GLU A 8 16.28 -13.66 -2.14
C GLU A 8 16.67 -15.03 -1.61
N ASP A 9 17.76 -15.62 -2.07
CA ASP A 9 18.22 -16.93 -1.60
C ASP A 9 18.95 -16.86 -0.25
N ASN A 10 19.61 -15.74 0.04
CA ASN A 10 20.30 -15.53 1.31
C ASN A 10 19.31 -15.25 2.44
N VAL A 11 19.20 -16.20 3.36
CA VAL A 11 18.28 -16.12 4.52
C VAL A 11 18.49 -14.87 5.36
N ALA A 12 19.75 -14.43 5.57
CA ALA A 12 20.02 -13.27 6.41
C ALA A 12 19.56 -11.96 5.74
N HIS A 13 19.82 -11.78 4.44
CA HIS A 13 19.36 -10.63 3.68
C HIS A 13 17.83 -10.60 3.58
N ARG A 14 17.20 -11.73 3.28
CA ARG A 14 15.76 -11.88 3.18
C ARG A 14 15.06 -11.49 4.49
N ARG A 15 15.56 -12.00 5.64
CA ARG A 15 15.04 -11.64 6.97
C ARG A 15 15.26 -10.18 7.33
N SER A 16 16.42 -9.61 6.99
CA SER A 16 16.69 -8.20 7.26
C SER A 16 15.70 -7.29 6.53
N LEU A 17 15.41 -7.59 5.26
CA LEU A 17 14.45 -6.82 4.47
C LEU A 17 13.02 -7.03 4.99
N LEU A 18 12.64 -8.26 5.34
CA LEU A 18 11.36 -8.57 5.98
C LEU A 18 11.15 -7.73 7.26
N HIS A 19 12.10 -7.76 8.19
CA HIS A 19 12.00 -6.99 9.44
C HIS A 19 11.94 -5.47 9.19
N LEU A 20 12.66 -4.98 8.18
CA LEU A 20 12.61 -3.57 7.80
C LEU A 20 11.21 -3.17 7.33
N LEU A 21 10.60 -3.98 6.47
CA LEU A 21 9.25 -3.73 5.94
C LEU A 21 8.18 -3.87 7.02
N GLU A 22 8.22 -4.94 7.81
CA GLU A 22 7.28 -5.16 8.92
C GLU A 22 7.35 -4.06 9.97
N GLY A 23 8.56 -3.60 10.29
CA GLY A 23 8.77 -2.50 11.25
C GLY A 23 8.18 -1.17 10.79
N ARG A 24 8.17 -0.91 9.48
CA ARG A 24 7.65 0.35 8.91
C ARG A 24 6.20 0.26 8.45
N PHE A 25 5.78 -0.91 7.97
CA PHE A 25 4.45 -1.20 7.41
C PHE A 25 3.83 -2.44 8.06
N PRO A 26 3.40 -2.38 9.33
CA PRO A 26 2.93 -3.57 10.08
C PRO A 26 1.71 -4.27 9.44
N SER A 27 0.92 -3.56 8.63
CA SER A 27 -0.22 -4.14 7.90
C SER A 27 0.11 -4.61 6.49
N MET A 28 1.39 -4.51 6.07
CA MET A 28 1.84 -5.04 4.78
C MET A 28 1.86 -6.57 4.84
N TYR A 29 1.25 -7.20 3.85
CA TYR A 29 1.44 -8.62 3.65
C TYR A 29 2.76 -8.86 2.91
N VAL A 30 3.63 -9.67 3.47
CA VAL A 30 4.92 -9.99 2.85
C VAL A 30 5.04 -11.49 2.66
N ASP A 31 5.23 -11.91 1.40
CA ASP A 31 5.64 -13.27 1.05
C ASP A 31 7.14 -13.33 0.78
N GLU A 32 7.72 -14.51 0.94
CA GLU A 32 9.13 -14.77 0.70
C GLU A 32 9.28 -15.87 -0.35
N ALA A 33 10.29 -15.74 -1.21
CA ALA A 33 10.73 -16.78 -2.14
C ALA A 33 12.25 -16.91 -2.09
N SER A 34 12.74 -18.13 -2.07
CA SER A 34 14.17 -18.45 -1.98
C SER A 34 14.80 -18.83 -3.32
N ASP A 35 13.98 -19.02 -4.35
CA ASP A 35 14.43 -19.36 -5.70
C ASP A 35 13.46 -18.82 -6.78
N GLY A 36 13.89 -18.94 -8.05
CA GLY A 36 13.13 -18.41 -9.18
C GLY A 36 11.81 -19.14 -9.44
N ARG A 37 11.68 -20.42 -9.10
CA ARG A 37 10.45 -21.19 -9.26
C ARG A 37 9.40 -20.75 -8.26
N GLU A 38 9.80 -20.62 -7.01
CA GLU A 38 8.94 -20.15 -5.92
C GLU A 38 8.46 -18.73 -6.20
N ALA A 39 9.36 -17.83 -6.64
CA ALA A 39 9.02 -16.47 -7.03
C ALA A 39 7.96 -16.41 -8.13
N LEU A 40 8.12 -17.22 -9.19
CA LEU A 40 7.15 -17.26 -10.27
C LEU A 40 5.81 -17.86 -9.82
N HIS A 41 5.84 -18.89 -8.98
CA HIS A 41 4.64 -19.49 -8.42
C HIS A 41 3.82 -18.46 -7.61
N HIS A 42 4.48 -17.69 -6.74
CA HIS A 42 3.83 -16.62 -5.99
C HIS A 42 3.24 -15.55 -6.91
N ALA A 43 4.02 -15.05 -7.88
CA ALA A 43 3.58 -14.02 -8.80
C ALA A 43 2.41 -14.44 -9.72
N LEU A 44 2.28 -15.75 -10.01
CA LEU A 44 1.14 -16.30 -10.75
C LEU A 44 -0.09 -16.52 -9.87
N SER A 45 0.11 -16.78 -8.57
CA SER A 45 -0.97 -17.12 -7.64
C SER A 45 -1.69 -15.90 -7.11
N ARG A 46 -1.01 -14.75 -7.05
CA ARG A 46 -1.56 -13.49 -6.55
C ARG A 46 -0.80 -12.29 -7.09
N HIS A 47 -1.47 -11.14 -7.11
CA HIS A 47 -0.84 -9.85 -7.39
C HIS A 47 -0.05 -9.33 -6.19
N PHE A 48 1.14 -8.76 -6.44
CA PHE A 48 1.94 -8.02 -5.48
C PHE A 48 2.08 -6.56 -5.92
N ASP A 49 2.00 -5.65 -4.97
CA ASP A 49 2.24 -4.23 -5.22
C ASP A 49 3.72 -3.93 -5.42
N LEU A 50 4.57 -4.62 -4.65
CA LEU A 50 6.02 -4.47 -4.63
C LEU A 50 6.70 -5.84 -4.73
N ILE A 51 7.80 -5.90 -5.48
CA ILE A 51 8.69 -7.07 -5.48
C ILE A 51 10.13 -6.59 -5.31
N PHE A 52 10.83 -7.18 -4.35
CA PHE A 52 12.27 -7.08 -4.22
C PHE A 52 12.89 -8.31 -4.85
N MET A 53 13.73 -8.14 -5.87
CA MET A 53 14.22 -9.22 -6.72
C MET A 53 15.74 -9.29 -6.70
N ASP A 54 16.32 -10.36 -6.15
CA ASP A 54 17.74 -10.62 -6.40
C ASP A 54 17.96 -11.11 -7.83
N ILE A 55 19.09 -10.74 -8.41
CA ILE A 55 19.49 -11.18 -9.76
C ILE A 55 19.91 -12.65 -9.73
N ARG A 56 20.70 -13.04 -8.73
CA ARG A 56 21.28 -14.38 -8.66
C ARG A 56 20.46 -15.29 -7.75
N LEU A 57 19.61 -16.07 -8.37
CA LEU A 57 18.73 -17.01 -7.67
C LEU A 57 19.01 -18.44 -8.08
N PRO A 58 18.91 -19.39 -7.16
CA PRO A 58 18.79 -20.80 -7.53
C PRO A 58 17.61 -21.00 -8.48
N GLN A 59 17.79 -21.84 -9.49
CA GLN A 59 16.74 -22.19 -10.46
C GLN A 59 16.09 -20.98 -11.17
N GLY A 60 16.85 -19.89 -11.37
CA GLY A 60 16.33 -18.72 -12.09
C GLY A 60 17.34 -17.58 -12.17
N ASN A 61 16.98 -16.60 -13.00
CA ASN A 61 17.67 -15.32 -13.10
C ASN A 61 16.64 -14.23 -12.81
N GLY A 62 16.90 -13.39 -11.79
CA GLY A 62 15.99 -12.34 -11.37
C GLY A 62 15.67 -11.31 -12.47
N LEU A 63 16.58 -11.10 -13.42
CA LEU A 63 16.32 -10.22 -14.57
C LEU A 63 15.26 -10.80 -15.52
N ASP A 64 15.33 -12.11 -15.78
CA ASP A 64 14.34 -12.80 -16.62
C ASP A 64 12.99 -12.90 -15.89
N LEU A 65 13.02 -13.15 -14.58
CA LEU A 65 11.81 -13.15 -13.75
C LEU A 65 11.16 -11.77 -13.70
N THR A 66 11.94 -10.69 -13.59
CA THR A 66 11.45 -9.30 -13.67
C THR A 66 10.65 -9.09 -14.96
N LYS A 67 11.21 -9.49 -16.09
CA LYS A 67 10.53 -9.39 -17.40
C LYS A 67 9.25 -10.22 -17.43
N ALA A 68 9.29 -11.48 -16.98
CA ALA A 68 8.15 -12.37 -16.98
C ALA A 68 7.02 -11.83 -16.08
N ILE A 69 7.35 -11.34 -14.89
CA ILE A 69 6.36 -10.77 -13.96
C ILE A 69 5.75 -9.48 -14.53
N LYS A 70 6.53 -8.59 -15.13
CA LYS A 70 6.02 -7.37 -15.76
C LYS A 70 5.08 -7.65 -16.94
N MET A 71 5.25 -8.76 -17.64
CA MET A 71 4.30 -9.19 -18.68
C MET A 71 2.95 -9.65 -18.12
N ILE A 72 2.92 -10.16 -16.89
CA ILE A 72 1.72 -10.65 -16.21
C ILE A 72 1.05 -9.51 -15.44
N SER A 73 1.84 -8.70 -14.75
CA SER A 73 1.42 -7.62 -13.87
C SER A 73 2.29 -6.39 -14.13
N ALA A 74 1.94 -5.61 -15.14
CA ALA A 74 2.72 -4.44 -15.57
C ALA A 74 2.79 -3.34 -14.49
N ASP A 75 1.83 -3.30 -13.59
CA ASP A 75 1.69 -2.34 -12.51
C ASP A 75 2.42 -2.74 -11.21
N THR A 76 2.91 -3.96 -11.08
CA THR A 76 3.77 -4.37 -9.97
C THR A 76 5.08 -3.58 -10.00
N MET A 77 5.42 -2.89 -8.90
CA MET A 77 6.69 -2.18 -8.78
C MET A 77 7.81 -3.16 -8.41
N ILE A 78 8.86 -3.23 -9.21
CA ILE A 78 9.97 -4.17 -9.01
C ILE A 78 11.26 -3.41 -8.72
N CYS A 79 11.82 -3.65 -7.52
CA CYS A 79 13.17 -3.23 -7.16
C CYS A 79 14.12 -4.41 -7.32
N VAL A 80 15.07 -4.30 -8.23
CA VAL A 80 16.17 -5.27 -8.32
C VAL A 80 17.20 -4.93 -7.25
N ILE A 81 17.54 -5.91 -6.38
CA ILE A 81 18.55 -5.76 -5.32
C ILE A 81 19.64 -6.82 -5.57
N THR A 82 20.90 -6.40 -5.69
CA THR A 82 22.01 -7.31 -5.99
C THR A 82 23.27 -6.93 -5.24
N SER A 83 24.16 -7.91 -5.00
CA SER A 83 25.50 -7.65 -4.45
C SER A 83 26.51 -7.11 -5.47
N TYR A 84 26.12 -6.94 -6.72
CA TYR A 84 27.03 -6.58 -7.79
C TYR A 84 26.63 -5.26 -8.45
N ASP A 85 27.43 -4.22 -8.27
CA ASP A 85 27.29 -2.97 -9.03
C ASP A 85 27.95 -3.13 -10.40
N ILE A 86 27.22 -3.75 -11.32
CA ILE A 86 27.65 -3.98 -12.70
C ILE A 86 26.70 -3.21 -13.60
N LEU A 87 27.24 -2.35 -14.45
CA LEU A 87 26.45 -1.49 -15.34
C LEU A 87 25.50 -2.30 -16.22
N GLU A 88 25.98 -3.42 -16.77
CA GLU A 88 25.18 -4.32 -17.61
C GLU A 88 23.97 -4.91 -16.87
N TYR A 89 24.11 -5.16 -15.56
CA TYR A 89 22.99 -5.63 -14.73
C TYR A 89 21.96 -4.52 -14.53
N ARG A 90 22.41 -3.32 -14.25
CA ARG A 90 21.53 -2.15 -14.08
C ARG A 90 20.76 -1.85 -15.37
N GLU A 91 21.44 -1.81 -16.50
CA GLU A 91 20.81 -1.62 -17.81
C GLU A 91 19.82 -2.74 -18.17
N ALA A 92 20.19 -4.00 -17.90
CA ALA A 92 19.32 -5.14 -18.15
C ALA A 92 18.09 -5.13 -17.23
N ALA A 93 18.23 -4.74 -15.96
CA ALA A 93 17.12 -4.62 -15.02
C ALA A 93 16.07 -3.62 -15.55
N PHE A 94 16.46 -2.40 -15.90
CA PHE A 94 15.54 -1.39 -16.43
C PHE A 94 14.95 -1.78 -17.78
N ARG A 95 15.74 -2.40 -18.67
CA ARG A 95 15.25 -2.93 -19.97
C ARG A 95 14.19 -4.02 -19.79
N ASN A 96 14.29 -4.80 -18.73
CA ASN A 96 13.33 -5.84 -18.37
C ASN A 96 12.12 -5.32 -17.55
N GLY A 97 12.07 -4.00 -17.29
CA GLY A 97 10.96 -3.34 -16.65
C GLY A 97 11.10 -3.14 -15.14
N ALA A 98 12.30 -3.30 -14.56
CA ALA A 98 12.51 -2.90 -13.17
C ALA A 98 12.27 -1.40 -13.00
N ASP A 99 11.65 -1.03 -11.90
CA ASP A 99 11.36 0.37 -11.53
C ASP A 99 12.49 1.00 -10.73
N TYR A 100 13.29 0.16 -10.07
CA TYR A 100 14.43 0.59 -9.28
C TYR A 100 15.55 -0.46 -9.25
N PHE A 101 16.77 -0.01 -8.90
CA PHE A 101 17.94 -0.88 -8.79
C PHE A 101 18.78 -0.46 -7.59
N MET A 102 19.05 -1.39 -6.68
CA MET A 102 19.83 -1.18 -5.47
C MET A 102 21.02 -2.15 -5.38
N VAL A 103 22.10 -1.71 -4.74
CA VAL A 103 23.27 -2.54 -4.45
C VAL A 103 23.28 -2.89 -2.97
N LYS A 104 23.33 -4.19 -2.65
CA LYS A 104 23.37 -4.70 -1.28
C LYS A 104 24.62 -4.18 -0.57
N GLY A 105 24.44 -3.63 0.65
CA GLY A 105 25.51 -3.08 1.44
C GLY A 105 25.87 -1.62 1.13
N GLU A 106 25.44 -1.06 0.00
CA GLU A 106 25.56 0.36 -0.33
C GLU A 106 24.27 1.10 -0.04
N SER A 107 23.14 0.50 -0.39
CA SER A 107 21.82 1.08 -0.11
C SER A 107 21.46 0.98 1.36
N SER A 108 21.11 2.12 1.96
CA SER A 108 20.69 2.19 3.36
C SER A 108 19.26 1.69 3.55
N ALA A 109 18.92 1.31 4.79
CA ALA A 109 17.54 1.00 5.16
C ALA A 109 16.58 2.15 4.82
N THR A 110 17.03 3.41 5.02
CA THR A 110 16.25 4.61 4.69
C THR A 110 15.97 4.68 3.19
N GLU A 111 16.95 4.42 2.33
CA GLU A 111 16.77 4.45 0.87
C GLU A 111 15.75 3.42 0.40
N ILE A 112 15.77 2.21 0.97
CA ILE A 112 14.77 1.17 0.67
C ILE A 112 13.37 1.65 1.04
N LEU A 113 13.21 2.20 2.25
CA LEU A 113 11.92 2.71 2.72
C LEU A 113 11.44 3.91 1.92
N ASP A 114 12.32 4.85 1.57
CA ASP A 114 12.02 6.02 0.74
C ASP A 114 11.54 5.59 -0.66
N TRP A 115 12.18 4.56 -1.24
CA TRP A 115 11.72 4.02 -2.51
C TRP A 115 10.34 3.39 -2.38
N VAL A 116 10.08 2.57 -1.36
CA VAL A 116 8.76 2.00 -1.10
C VAL A 116 7.72 3.11 -0.98
N GLU A 117 7.94 4.09 -0.11
CA GLU A 117 7.01 5.20 0.10
C GLU A 117 6.77 6.01 -1.18
N SER A 118 7.81 6.30 -1.97
CA SER A 118 7.67 7.03 -3.24
C SER A 118 6.89 6.23 -4.28
N SER A 119 7.13 4.92 -4.36
CA SER A 119 6.41 4.01 -5.25
C SER A 119 4.92 3.95 -4.92
N LEU A 120 4.58 3.98 -3.64
CA LEU A 120 3.19 4.01 -3.19
C LEU A 120 2.49 5.35 -3.52
N ARG A 121 3.20 6.48 -3.45
CA ARG A 121 2.64 7.82 -3.74
C ARG A 121 2.20 8.01 -5.20
N THR A 122 2.69 7.23 -6.14
CA THR A 122 2.26 7.30 -7.55
C THR A 122 0.93 6.61 -7.80
N ARG A 123 0.40 5.88 -6.81
CA ARG A 123 -0.87 5.16 -6.87
C ARG A 123 -1.95 5.85 -6.04
N PHE A 124 -3.20 5.47 -6.28
CA PHE A 124 -4.29 5.92 -5.41
C PHE A 124 -4.27 5.12 -4.11
N VAL A 125 -3.83 5.76 -3.03
CA VAL A 125 -3.68 5.16 -1.71
C VAL A 125 -4.90 5.46 -0.86
N VAL A 126 -5.49 4.43 -0.28
CA VAL A 126 -6.58 4.51 0.70
C VAL A 126 -6.08 4.01 2.05
N LEU A 127 -6.24 4.82 3.07
CA LEU A 127 -6.01 4.43 4.45
C LEU A 127 -7.35 4.14 5.13
N ILE A 128 -7.50 2.93 5.67
CA ILE A 128 -8.67 2.53 6.46
C ILE A 128 -8.29 2.59 7.95
N MET A 129 -9.03 3.38 8.71
CA MET A 129 -8.90 3.53 10.16
C MET A 129 -10.22 3.13 10.82
N VAL A 130 -10.41 1.84 11.01
CA VAL A 130 -11.62 1.21 11.56
C VAL A 130 -11.22 0.23 12.65
N GLY A 131 -11.88 0.31 13.82
CA GLY A 131 -11.52 -0.50 15.00
C GLY A 131 -11.95 -1.95 14.89
N ASP A 132 -13.02 -2.25 14.15
CA ASP A 132 -13.50 -3.63 13.96
C ASP A 132 -12.81 -4.30 12.77
N ALA A 133 -12.10 -5.40 13.05
CA ALA A 133 -11.33 -6.14 12.06
C ALA A 133 -12.20 -6.73 10.91
N LEU A 134 -13.47 -7.08 11.20
CA LEU A 134 -14.37 -7.59 10.16
C LEU A 134 -14.78 -6.49 9.19
N SER A 135 -15.15 -5.33 9.70
CA SER A 135 -15.51 -4.15 8.91
C SER A 135 -14.31 -3.69 8.07
N CYS A 136 -13.11 -3.66 8.66
CA CYS A 136 -11.87 -3.35 7.96
C CYS A 136 -11.61 -4.30 6.78
N LYS A 137 -11.68 -5.61 7.03
CA LYS A 137 -11.52 -6.64 5.99
C LYS A 137 -12.60 -6.56 4.91
N HIS A 138 -13.85 -6.26 5.28
CA HIS A 138 -14.94 -6.10 4.34
C HIS A 138 -14.70 -4.91 3.40
N LEU A 139 -14.35 -3.75 3.94
CA LEU A 139 -14.00 -2.55 3.17
C LEU A 139 -12.82 -2.81 2.22
N ASN A 140 -11.77 -3.43 2.73
CA ASN A 140 -10.61 -3.80 1.92
C ASN A 140 -11.02 -4.69 0.74
N THR A 141 -11.83 -5.72 1.01
CA THR A 141 -12.31 -6.64 -0.04
C THR A 141 -13.14 -5.90 -1.09
N LEU A 142 -14.07 -5.03 -0.69
CA LEU A 142 -14.90 -4.26 -1.62
C LEU A 142 -14.03 -3.35 -2.52
N LEU A 143 -13.07 -2.63 -1.93
CA LEU A 143 -12.17 -1.75 -2.65
C LEU A 143 -11.28 -2.53 -3.62
N ALA A 144 -10.70 -3.65 -3.17
CA ALA A 144 -9.82 -4.49 -3.99
C ALA A 144 -10.54 -5.13 -5.19
N ILE A 145 -11.79 -5.58 -5.02
CA ILE A 145 -12.60 -6.12 -6.13
C ILE A 145 -12.92 -5.02 -7.15
N ARG A 146 -13.30 -3.83 -6.68
CA ARG A 146 -13.75 -2.75 -7.55
C ARG A 146 -12.59 -2.02 -8.24
N TRP A 147 -11.46 -1.86 -7.54
CA TRP A 147 -10.27 -1.15 -8.03
C TRP A 147 -8.99 -1.91 -7.66
N PRO A 148 -8.62 -2.94 -8.41
CA PRO A 148 -7.45 -3.80 -8.11
C PRO A 148 -6.11 -3.07 -8.07
N ALA A 149 -5.98 -1.95 -8.78
CA ALA A 149 -4.77 -1.12 -8.80
C ALA A 149 -4.66 -0.14 -7.62
N MET A 150 -5.69 -0.06 -6.76
CA MET A 150 -5.72 0.79 -5.58
C MET A 150 -4.91 0.15 -4.45
N ILE A 151 -4.11 0.95 -3.77
CA ILE A 151 -3.40 0.48 -2.58
C ILE A 151 -4.27 0.76 -1.36
N VAL A 152 -4.58 -0.28 -0.62
CA VAL A 152 -5.34 -0.18 0.62
C VAL A 152 -4.41 -0.51 1.79
N VAL A 153 -4.28 0.44 2.72
CA VAL A 153 -3.50 0.31 3.95
C VAL A 153 -4.44 0.39 5.13
N GLU A 154 -4.22 -0.44 6.14
CA GLU A 154 -5.06 -0.53 7.32
C GLU A 154 -4.29 -0.05 8.56
N ALA A 155 -4.94 0.73 9.40
CA ALA A 155 -4.44 1.10 10.72
C ALA A 155 -5.49 0.84 11.78
N SER A 156 -5.14 0.08 12.81
CA SER A 156 -6.03 -0.29 13.91
C SER A 156 -6.04 0.73 15.06
N ASP A 157 -5.12 1.71 15.02
CA ASP A 157 -4.99 2.74 16.03
C ASP A 157 -4.59 4.10 15.43
N ALA A 158 -4.82 5.15 16.20
CA ALA A 158 -4.60 6.53 15.75
C ALA A 158 -3.13 6.84 15.48
N THR A 159 -2.20 6.30 16.25
CA THR A 159 -0.75 6.57 16.11
C THR A 159 -0.24 6.03 14.79
N THR A 160 -0.48 4.73 14.53
CA THR A 160 -0.14 4.09 13.26
C THR A 160 -0.81 4.79 12.09
N GLY A 161 -2.08 5.18 12.24
CA GLY A 161 -2.81 5.92 11.20
C GLY A 161 -2.18 7.26 10.86
N LEU A 162 -1.80 8.06 11.86
CA LEU A 162 -1.14 9.34 11.66
C LEU A 162 0.26 9.19 11.06
N ASP A 163 0.98 8.14 11.39
CA ASP A 163 2.28 7.84 10.79
C ASP A 163 2.12 7.49 9.30
N TYR A 164 1.09 6.71 8.95
CA TYR A 164 0.78 6.44 7.54
C TYR A 164 0.32 7.68 6.78
N VAL A 165 -0.46 8.57 7.40
CA VAL A 165 -0.83 9.86 6.77
C VAL A 165 0.42 10.67 6.43
N ALA A 166 1.40 10.73 7.34
CA ALA A 166 2.64 11.47 7.12
C ALA A 166 3.53 10.83 6.03
N ALA A 167 3.69 9.50 6.09
CA ALA A 167 4.60 8.77 5.20
C ALA A 167 4.02 8.55 3.80
N LEU A 168 2.81 8.02 3.71
CA LEU A 168 2.21 7.58 2.45
C LEU A 168 1.43 8.68 1.74
N LYS A 169 1.05 9.75 2.45
CA LYS A 169 0.21 10.84 1.93
C LYS A 169 -1.00 10.28 1.16
N PRO A 170 -1.89 9.53 1.83
CA PRO A 170 -3.01 8.86 1.17
C PRO A 170 -3.89 9.88 0.42
N ASN A 171 -4.53 9.42 -0.65
CA ASN A 171 -5.51 10.21 -1.38
C ASN A 171 -6.86 10.24 -0.65
N LEU A 172 -7.14 9.16 0.09
CA LEU A 172 -8.38 8.95 0.80
C LEU A 172 -8.12 8.33 2.17
N VAL A 173 -8.78 8.83 3.20
CA VAL A 173 -8.84 8.22 4.52
C VAL A 173 -10.29 7.87 4.85
N LEU A 174 -10.54 6.60 5.19
CA LEU A 174 -11.80 6.13 5.75
C LEU A 174 -11.63 6.06 7.26
N LEU A 175 -12.31 6.92 7.99
CA LEU A 175 -12.18 7.06 9.44
C LEU A 175 -13.48 6.69 10.15
N GLU A 176 -13.45 5.66 10.99
CA GLU A 176 -14.56 5.37 11.89
C GLU A 176 -14.66 6.45 12.98
N LEU A 177 -15.80 7.14 13.05
CA LEU A 177 -16.01 8.23 14.02
C LEU A 177 -16.29 7.72 15.45
N GLY A 178 -16.50 6.40 15.61
CA GLY A 178 -16.64 5.70 16.87
C GLY A 178 -15.38 4.95 17.35
N LEU A 179 -14.19 5.25 16.82
CA LEU A 179 -12.95 4.56 17.18
C LEU A 179 -12.72 4.54 18.69
N PRO A 180 -12.54 3.37 19.33
CA PRO A 180 -12.33 3.26 20.77
C PRO A 180 -11.06 3.98 21.22
N GLY A 181 -11.16 4.71 22.36
CA GLY A 181 -9.98 5.32 22.99
C GLY A 181 -9.47 6.60 22.35
N VAL A 182 -10.08 7.08 21.25
CA VAL A 182 -9.69 8.30 20.57
C VAL A 182 -10.90 9.19 20.31
N ARG A 183 -10.72 10.52 20.47
CA ARG A 183 -11.71 11.47 19.96
C ARG A 183 -11.55 11.55 18.46
N ALA A 184 -12.33 10.80 17.70
CA ALA A 184 -12.19 10.68 16.24
C ALA A 184 -12.22 12.04 15.52
N LEU A 185 -12.94 13.03 16.06
CA LEU A 185 -12.98 14.38 15.53
C LEU A 185 -11.67 15.14 15.73
N ASP A 186 -10.95 14.91 16.83
CA ASP A 186 -9.62 15.49 17.04
C ASP A 186 -8.63 14.82 16.10
N LEU A 187 -8.75 13.50 15.90
CA LEU A 187 -7.97 12.76 14.92
C LEU A 187 -8.23 13.26 13.47
N ALA A 188 -9.48 13.57 13.13
CA ALA A 188 -9.81 14.17 11.83
C ALA A 188 -9.09 15.51 11.61
N ARG A 189 -9.04 16.37 12.64
CA ARG A 189 -8.29 17.64 12.58
C ARG A 189 -6.79 17.42 12.43
N ASP A 190 -6.23 16.44 13.14
CA ASP A 190 -4.80 16.10 13.05
C ASP A 190 -4.45 15.57 11.64
N ILE A 191 -5.30 14.72 11.06
CA ILE A 191 -5.15 14.23 9.70
C ILE A 191 -5.20 15.41 8.71
N ARG A 192 -6.19 16.30 8.83
CA ARG A 192 -6.33 17.47 7.97
C ARG A 192 -5.14 18.42 8.07
N THR A 193 -4.59 18.59 9.26
CA THR A 193 -3.39 19.42 9.49
C THR A 193 -2.15 18.84 8.80
N ARG A 194 -1.98 17.52 8.86
CA ARG A 194 -0.82 16.82 8.25
C ARG A 194 -0.97 16.63 6.74
N SER A 195 -2.20 16.50 6.26
CA SER A 195 -2.53 16.27 4.84
C SER A 195 -3.75 17.09 4.41
N PRO A 196 -3.57 18.40 4.09
CA PRO A 196 -4.68 19.30 3.77
C PRO A 196 -5.52 18.88 2.56
N HIS A 197 -4.94 18.11 1.63
CA HIS A 197 -5.58 17.72 0.37
C HIS A 197 -6.16 16.30 0.38
N VAL A 198 -6.02 15.56 1.49
CA VAL A 198 -6.59 14.23 1.59
C VAL A 198 -8.11 14.29 1.60
N THR A 199 -8.78 13.41 0.88
CA THR A 199 -10.23 13.24 1.08
C THR A 199 -10.45 12.42 2.36
N LEU A 200 -11.25 12.94 3.28
CA LEU A 200 -11.55 12.30 4.56
C LEU A 200 -13.03 11.93 4.61
N ILE A 201 -13.31 10.63 4.65
CA ILE A 201 -14.66 10.10 4.80
C ILE A 201 -14.83 9.57 6.22
N GLY A 202 -15.73 10.21 6.98
CA GLY A 202 -16.14 9.72 8.29
C GLY A 202 -17.18 8.60 8.15
N MET A 203 -16.99 7.51 8.86
CA MET A 203 -17.91 6.39 8.91
C MET A 203 -18.52 6.31 10.30
N THR A 204 -19.85 6.25 10.39
CA THR A 204 -20.56 6.32 11.68
C THR A 204 -21.85 5.52 11.66
N ASP A 205 -22.23 4.97 12.82
CA ASP A 205 -23.56 4.39 13.03
C ASP A 205 -24.61 5.47 13.42
N ASP A 206 -24.15 6.67 13.75
CA ASP A 206 -25.03 7.79 14.11
C ASP A 206 -25.36 8.65 12.88
N GLU A 207 -26.56 8.49 12.34
CA GLU A 207 -27.06 9.19 11.17
C GLU A 207 -27.66 10.57 11.49
N SER A 208 -27.55 11.05 12.74
CA SER A 208 -28.13 12.34 13.12
C SER A 208 -27.51 13.51 12.35
N ALA A 209 -28.33 14.49 11.97
CA ALA A 209 -27.88 15.69 11.27
C ALA A 209 -26.85 16.49 12.10
N GLY A 210 -26.94 16.43 13.42
CA GLY A 210 -25.98 17.05 14.33
C GLY A 210 -24.58 16.44 14.23
N SER A 211 -24.48 15.13 14.19
CA SER A 211 -23.20 14.42 14.07
C SER A 211 -22.50 14.71 12.75
N ARG A 212 -23.25 14.81 11.64
CA ARG A 212 -22.69 15.18 10.32
C ARG A 212 -22.15 16.61 10.31
N THR A 213 -22.85 17.55 10.91
CA THR A 213 -22.40 18.96 10.99
C THR A 213 -21.11 19.07 11.77
N VAL A 214 -21.03 18.43 12.95
CA VAL A 214 -19.83 18.44 13.79
C VAL A 214 -18.64 17.75 13.09
N ALA A 215 -18.86 16.67 12.34
CA ALA A 215 -17.83 16.01 11.58
C ALA A 215 -17.28 16.93 10.48
N ASN A 216 -18.13 17.62 9.73
CA ASN A 216 -17.71 18.58 8.70
C ASN A 216 -16.88 19.73 9.29
N ASP A 217 -17.28 20.28 10.45
CA ASP A 217 -16.54 21.32 11.16
C ASP A 217 -15.14 20.87 11.60
N CYS A 218 -14.93 19.56 11.70
CA CYS A 218 -13.64 18.95 12.03
C CYS A 218 -12.81 18.53 10.79
N GLY A 219 -13.26 18.88 9.59
CA GLY A 219 -12.53 18.64 8.34
C GLY A 219 -12.84 17.30 7.67
N VAL A 220 -13.93 16.63 8.03
CA VAL A 220 -14.47 15.47 7.32
C VAL A 220 -15.21 15.97 6.07
N ASP A 221 -14.88 15.45 4.89
CA ASP A 221 -15.48 15.88 3.63
C ASP A 221 -16.85 15.20 3.37
N TYR A 222 -16.95 13.91 3.76
CA TYR A 222 -18.16 13.11 3.61
C TYR A 222 -18.40 12.29 4.87
N CYS A 223 -19.68 12.07 5.18
CA CYS A 223 -20.11 11.21 6.28
C CYS A 223 -21.01 10.11 5.73
N VAL A 224 -20.61 8.86 5.88
CA VAL A 224 -21.37 7.68 5.41
C VAL A 224 -21.71 6.74 6.58
N PRO A 225 -22.90 6.15 6.59
CA PRO A 225 -23.25 5.17 7.64
C PRO A 225 -22.47 3.87 7.47
N LEU A 226 -22.16 3.20 8.59
CA LEU A 226 -21.56 1.85 8.64
C LEU A 226 -22.61 0.75 8.35
N THR A 227 -23.38 0.92 7.28
CA THR A 227 -24.45 0.01 6.85
C THR A 227 -24.23 -0.41 5.39
N SER A 228 -24.97 -1.41 4.93
CA SER A 228 -24.91 -1.84 3.52
C SER A 228 -25.27 -0.71 2.54
N MET A 229 -26.16 0.21 2.90
CA MET A 229 -26.47 1.40 2.07
C MET A 229 -25.30 2.38 2.06
N GLY A 230 -24.66 2.61 3.20
CA GLY A 230 -23.47 3.47 3.28
C GLY A 230 -22.28 2.93 2.48
N TYR A 231 -22.11 1.63 2.39
CA TYR A 231 -21.08 1.05 1.53
C TYR A 231 -21.33 1.32 0.04
N THR A 232 -22.58 1.37 -0.41
CA THR A 232 -22.91 1.76 -1.80
C THR A 232 -22.57 3.22 -2.04
N GLU A 233 -22.97 4.12 -1.14
CA GLU A 233 -22.63 5.54 -1.20
C GLU A 233 -21.10 5.76 -1.18
N LEU A 234 -20.40 5.03 -0.30
CA LEU A 234 -18.94 5.04 -0.22
C LEU A 234 -18.31 4.67 -1.57
N MET A 235 -18.76 3.59 -2.20
CA MET A 235 -18.23 3.15 -3.51
C MET A 235 -18.45 4.20 -4.61
N ASP A 236 -19.56 4.91 -4.59
CA ASP A 236 -19.85 6.01 -5.55
C ASP A 236 -18.92 7.20 -5.32
N ILE A 237 -18.72 7.60 -4.06
CA ILE A 237 -17.78 8.68 -3.69
C ILE A 237 -16.36 8.29 -4.13
N VAL A 238 -15.87 7.10 -3.75
CA VAL A 238 -14.54 6.62 -4.10
C VAL A 238 -14.36 6.56 -5.62
N GLY A 239 -15.36 6.10 -6.35
CA GLY A 239 -15.35 6.08 -7.81
C GLY A 239 -15.19 7.46 -8.45
N SER A 240 -15.78 8.50 -7.84
CA SER A 240 -15.65 9.88 -8.31
C SER A 240 -14.27 10.50 -8.06
N LEU A 241 -13.53 9.98 -7.07
CA LEU A 241 -12.21 10.46 -6.69
C LEU A 241 -11.09 9.82 -7.53
N GLN A 242 -11.38 8.72 -8.23
CA GLN A 242 -10.37 8.04 -9.05
C GLN A 242 -9.92 8.93 -10.21
N PRO A 243 -8.61 8.99 -10.51
CA PRO A 243 -8.15 9.62 -11.73
C PRO A 243 -8.82 8.95 -12.93
N LYS A 244 -9.50 9.72 -13.77
CA LYS A 244 -10.09 9.19 -15.01
C LYS A 244 -8.96 8.58 -15.83
N ARG A 245 -8.98 7.26 -16.05
CA ARG A 245 -8.06 6.60 -16.96
C ARG A 245 -8.24 7.24 -18.35
N THR A 246 -7.30 8.07 -18.75
CA THR A 246 -7.13 8.45 -20.15
C THR A 246 -6.57 7.21 -20.84
N HIS A 247 -7.43 6.49 -21.56
CA HIS A 247 -6.96 5.49 -22.51
C HIS A 247 -6.21 6.25 -23.63
N HIS A 248 -4.91 6.11 -23.67
CA HIS A 248 -4.08 6.38 -24.84
C HIS A 248 -3.76 5.07 -25.53
#